data_57483f603aa86d48578c3c23e0ab7236
#
_entry.id   57483f603aa86d48578c3c23e0ab7236
#
_cell.length_a   1.000
_cell.length_b   1.000
_cell.length_c   1.000
_cell.angle_alpha   90.00
_cell.angle_beta   90.00
_cell.angle_gamma   90.00
#
_symmetry.space_group_name_H-M   'P 1'
#
loop_
_entity.id
_entity.type
_entity.pdbx_description
1 polymer ?
#
loop_
_entity_poly.entity_id
_entity_poly.type
_entity_poly.pdbx_seq_one_letter_code
_entity_poly.pdbx_strand_id
1 'polypeptide(L)'
;MPQSTGWRIGSVRGVPVYLGRTWPLLVVLVVVLNGTQLTETLGAPTAYGLGLAYAAMLVFSVFIHEVGHVLVAQWRGYTVTQVQLDLIGGHTAHQSDNTSPGSNALVAVAGPLANLALAAAALALLLVMPDGLGHMVVASAVWVNALVGFFNLLPGMPLDGGHVVDSLVWRATGSRPAGLIAAGWSGRVIAAVVIGFLVWQVAVGGSMVFLLWGGLIAWILWAGASRSIQAGTARRELGRHTTASVMRPAVGIPQDAPVATLLQVRGFPVPVTVVTTDAEHRAVGLVDPSALAQVPAEARETTPLSAVARTVEGDWTVDAAPQEDITRLIEAVLGRQLTLAAIRQPGVQLPDGRQGPPQIVGLADHASLDAGMRANSGP
;
A
#
# COMPACT_ATOMS: atom_id res chain seq x y z
N MET A 1 -7.08 -8.72 -5.88
CA MET A 1 -5.73 -8.38 -6.38
C MET A 1 -5.88 -7.28 -7.42
N PRO A 2 -5.22 -6.12 -7.31
CA PRO A 2 -5.22 -5.15 -8.39
C PRO A 2 -4.61 -5.82 -9.63
N GLN A 3 -5.36 -5.82 -10.73
CA GLN A 3 -4.86 -6.37 -12.00
C GLN A 3 -3.71 -5.48 -12.47
N SER A 4 -2.55 -6.09 -12.75
CA SER A 4 -1.42 -5.39 -13.34
C SER A 4 -1.84 -4.83 -14.71
N THR A 5 -1.72 -3.50 -14.88
CA THR A 5 -2.09 -2.81 -16.13
C THR A 5 -0.95 -2.77 -17.16
N GLY A 6 0.05 -3.65 -17.06
CA GLY A 6 1.27 -3.66 -17.87
C GLY A 6 1.56 -4.97 -18.59
N TRP A 7 2.62 -4.98 -19.42
CA TRP A 7 3.16 -6.18 -20.05
C TRP A 7 4.15 -6.88 -19.12
N ARG A 8 3.99 -8.18 -18.92
CA ARG A 8 4.97 -8.97 -18.16
C ARG A 8 6.24 -9.11 -18.99
N ILE A 9 7.36 -8.57 -18.49
CA ILE A 9 8.66 -8.60 -19.18
C ILE A 9 9.62 -9.64 -18.59
N GLY A 10 9.31 -10.20 -17.41
CA GLY A 10 10.16 -11.20 -16.77
C GLY A 10 9.83 -11.46 -15.32
N SER A 11 10.81 -11.94 -14.56
CA SER A 11 10.72 -12.11 -13.12
C SER A 11 12.11 -11.94 -12.47
N VAL A 12 12.14 -11.41 -11.24
CA VAL A 12 13.33 -11.26 -10.40
C VAL A 12 13.10 -12.05 -9.11
N ARG A 13 13.92 -13.08 -8.87
CA ARG A 13 13.80 -13.98 -7.69
C ARG A 13 12.37 -14.48 -7.45
N GLY A 14 11.68 -14.85 -8.54
CA GLY A 14 10.31 -15.35 -8.48
C GLY A 14 9.21 -14.27 -8.50
N VAL A 15 9.57 -12.99 -8.37
CA VAL A 15 8.63 -11.87 -8.42
C VAL A 15 8.41 -11.43 -9.87
N PRO A 16 7.16 -11.44 -10.40
CA PRO A 16 6.88 -11.01 -11.76
C PRO A 16 7.11 -9.50 -11.92
N VAL A 17 7.72 -9.11 -13.04
CA VAL A 17 8.01 -7.73 -13.42
C VAL A 17 7.13 -7.32 -14.58
N TYR A 18 6.43 -6.22 -14.43
CA TYR A 18 5.54 -5.65 -15.45
C TYR A 18 6.03 -4.28 -15.91
N LEU A 19 5.99 -4.06 -17.22
CA LEU A 19 6.26 -2.76 -17.85
C LEU A 19 4.93 -2.04 -18.07
N GLY A 20 4.77 -0.84 -17.52
CA GLY A 20 3.57 -0.02 -17.66
C GLY A 20 3.27 0.34 -19.12
N ARG A 21 1.99 0.50 -19.44
CA ARG A 21 1.53 0.79 -20.82
C ARG A 21 1.93 2.17 -21.35
N THR A 22 2.42 3.04 -20.49
CA THR A 22 2.88 4.39 -20.84
C THR A 22 4.33 4.44 -21.33
N TRP A 23 5.12 3.37 -21.14
CA TRP A 23 6.52 3.31 -21.54
C TRP A 23 6.77 3.53 -23.04
N PRO A 24 5.96 2.99 -24.00
CA PRO A 24 6.18 3.27 -25.40
C PRO A 24 6.14 4.75 -25.76
N LEU A 25 5.30 5.54 -25.07
CA LEU A 25 5.23 6.99 -25.28
C LEU A 25 6.56 7.67 -24.88
N LEU A 26 7.14 7.25 -23.73
CA LEU A 26 8.44 7.78 -23.30
C LEU A 26 9.56 7.37 -24.24
N VAL A 27 9.58 6.10 -24.66
CA VAL A 27 10.58 5.59 -25.62
C VAL A 27 10.53 6.42 -26.90
N VAL A 28 9.34 6.60 -27.48
CA VAL A 28 9.16 7.41 -28.69
C VAL A 28 9.64 8.83 -28.45
N LEU A 29 9.26 9.43 -27.33
CA LEU A 29 9.65 10.80 -26.98
C LEU A 29 11.18 10.94 -26.87
N VAL A 30 11.87 10.04 -26.16
CA VAL A 30 13.33 10.05 -26.01
C VAL A 30 14.02 9.86 -27.37
N VAL A 31 13.52 8.92 -28.19
CA VAL A 31 14.08 8.64 -29.52
C VAL A 31 13.91 9.86 -30.45
N VAL A 32 12.73 10.47 -30.49
CA VAL A 32 12.45 11.62 -31.35
C VAL A 32 13.26 12.85 -30.92
N LEU A 33 13.25 13.18 -29.61
CA LEU A 33 13.99 14.35 -29.11
C LEU A 33 15.49 14.25 -29.38
N ASN A 34 16.11 13.10 -29.05
CA ASN A 34 17.56 12.93 -29.28
C ASN A 34 17.87 12.76 -30.78
N GLY A 35 17.01 12.02 -31.51
CA GLY A 35 17.16 11.84 -32.95
C GLY A 35 17.16 13.17 -33.69
N THR A 36 16.18 14.04 -33.45
CA THR A 36 16.11 15.37 -34.12
C THR A 36 17.27 16.28 -33.74
N GLN A 37 17.68 16.29 -32.44
CA GLN A 37 18.79 17.13 -32.00
C GLN A 37 20.14 16.71 -32.57
N LEU A 38 20.39 15.42 -32.75
CA LEU A 38 21.68 14.88 -33.15
C LEU A 38 21.79 14.61 -34.66
N THR A 39 20.70 14.76 -35.43
CA THR A 39 20.68 14.44 -36.84
C THR A 39 21.65 15.29 -37.68
N GLU A 40 21.79 16.58 -37.37
CA GLU A 40 22.71 17.49 -38.08
C GLU A 40 24.18 17.11 -37.85
N THR A 41 24.50 16.54 -36.67
CA THR A 41 25.88 16.21 -36.27
C THR A 41 26.27 14.78 -36.67
N LEU A 42 25.36 13.80 -36.52
CA LEU A 42 25.66 12.38 -36.65
C LEU A 42 25.01 11.70 -37.87
N GLY A 43 24.12 12.41 -38.57
CA GLY A 43 23.22 11.81 -39.56
C GLY A 43 22.05 11.06 -38.93
N ALA A 44 20.91 11.04 -39.64
CA ALA A 44 19.64 10.56 -39.11
C ALA A 44 19.71 9.10 -38.57
N PRO A 45 20.25 8.09 -39.28
CA PRO A 45 20.26 6.71 -38.78
C PRO A 45 21.01 6.58 -37.46
N THR A 46 22.17 7.23 -37.33
CA THR A 46 22.99 7.18 -36.10
C THR A 46 22.31 7.93 -34.94
N ALA A 47 21.73 9.09 -35.20
CA ALA A 47 21.05 9.91 -34.21
C ALA A 47 19.83 9.19 -33.59
N TYR A 48 18.96 8.60 -34.44
CA TYR A 48 17.82 7.84 -33.94
C TYR A 48 18.21 6.51 -33.29
N GLY A 49 19.28 5.86 -33.78
CA GLY A 49 19.86 4.67 -33.13
C GLY A 49 20.38 4.97 -31.72
N LEU A 50 21.05 6.12 -31.55
CA LEU A 50 21.52 6.59 -30.25
C LEU A 50 20.36 6.95 -29.32
N GLY A 51 19.32 7.61 -29.84
CA GLY A 51 18.08 7.86 -29.11
C GLY A 51 17.42 6.58 -28.58
N LEU A 52 17.40 5.52 -29.39
CA LEU A 52 16.92 4.21 -28.94
C LEU A 52 17.80 3.61 -27.84
N ALA A 53 19.14 3.73 -27.94
CA ALA A 53 20.05 3.29 -26.91
C ALA A 53 19.82 4.04 -25.58
N TYR A 54 19.58 5.34 -25.63
CA TYR A 54 19.26 6.15 -24.45
C TYR A 54 17.91 5.73 -23.83
N ALA A 55 16.90 5.45 -24.64
CA ALA A 55 15.62 4.97 -24.15
C ALA A 55 15.75 3.59 -23.47
N ALA A 56 16.48 2.67 -24.09
CA ALA A 56 16.75 1.36 -23.51
C ALA A 56 17.54 1.45 -22.19
N MET A 57 18.54 2.33 -22.14
CA MET A 57 19.31 2.60 -20.92
C MET A 57 18.43 3.18 -19.81
N LEU A 58 17.49 4.08 -20.12
CA LEU A 58 16.55 4.63 -19.13
C LEU A 58 15.63 3.53 -18.56
N VAL A 59 15.06 2.65 -19.42
CA VAL A 59 14.27 1.49 -18.97
C VAL A 59 15.12 0.59 -18.06
N PHE A 60 16.37 0.32 -18.44
CA PHE A 60 17.28 -0.48 -17.64
C PHE A 60 17.62 0.19 -16.31
N SER A 61 17.84 1.50 -16.29
CA SER A 61 18.05 2.28 -15.06
C SER A 61 16.90 2.14 -14.06
N VAL A 62 15.66 2.32 -14.53
CA VAL A 62 14.46 2.16 -13.68
C VAL A 62 14.31 0.70 -13.23
N PHE A 63 14.59 -0.26 -14.11
CA PHE A 63 14.57 -1.67 -13.73
C PHE A 63 15.56 -1.98 -12.60
N ILE A 64 16.80 -1.53 -12.67
CA ILE A 64 17.80 -1.73 -11.62
C ILE A 64 17.40 -1.05 -10.31
N HIS A 65 16.81 0.14 -10.40
CA HIS A 65 16.23 0.84 -9.24
C HIS A 65 15.20 -0.04 -8.51
N GLU A 66 14.19 -0.55 -9.22
CA GLU A 66 13.16 -1.43 -8.64
C GLU A 66 13.75 -2.76 -8.12
N VAL A 67 14.73 -3.32 -8.81
CA VAL A 67 15.45 -4.50 -8.33
C VAL A 67 16.10 -4.22 -6.98
N GLY A 68 16.69 -3.05 -6.78
CA GLY A 68 17.23 -2.62 -5.49
C GLY A 68 16.19 -2.72 -4.36
N HIS A 69 14.99 -2.17 -4.57
CA HIS A 69 13.89 -2.26 -3.61
C HIS A 69 13.47 -3.70 -3.33
N VAL A 70 13.29 -4.52 -4.37
CA VAL A 70 12.89 -5.94 -4.24
C VAL A 70 13.89 -6.74 -3.42
N LEU A 71 15.19 -6.61 -3.73
CA LEU A 71 16.23 -7.38 -3.05
C LEU A 71 16.26 -7.08 -1.55
N VAL A 72 16.20 -5.80 -1.19
CA VAL A 72 16.21 -5.39 0.22
C VAL A 72 14.89 -5.71 0.91
N ALA A 73 13.74 -5.58 0.25
CA ALA A 73 12.44 -5.98 0.78
C ALA A 73 12.41 -7.47 1.12
N GLN A 74 12.84 -8.34 0.17
CA GLN A 74 12.93 -9.78 0.41
C GLN A 74 13.94 -10.14 1.51
N TRP A 75 15.10 -9.45 1.55
CA TRP A 75 16.08 -9.65 2.61
C TRP A 75 15.50 -9.27 3.99
N ARG A 76 14.61 -8.28 4.05
CA ARG A 76 13.89 -7.89 5.27
C ARG A 76 12.68 -8.78 5.58
N GLY A 77 12.44 -9.84 4.80
CA GLY A 77 11.32 -10.77 5.00
C GLY A 77 9.97 -10.29 4.48
N TYR A 78 9.95 -9.27 3.61
CA TYR A 78 8.71 -8.80 3.00
C TYR A 78 8.32 -9.70 1.84
N THR A 79 7.03 -10.04 1.76
CA THR A 79 6.48 -10.74 0.61
C THR A 79 6.23 -9.74 -0.50
N VAL A 80 7.06 -9.79 -1.55
CA VAL A 80 6.88 -8.96 -2.75
C VAL A 80 6.04 -9.74 -3.74
N THR A 81 4.88 -9.22 -4.12
CA THR A 81 3.92 -9.90 -5.00
C THR A 81 4.14 -9.57 -6.47
N GLN A 82 4.52 -8.34 -6.79
CA GLN A 82 4.82 -7.88 -8.14
C GLN A 82 5.67 -6.62 -8.13
N VAL A 83 6.37 -6.39 -9.24
CA VAL A 83 7.07 -5.14 -9.55
C VAL A 83 6.41 -4.53 -10.77
N GLN A 84 6.02 -3.28 -10.69
CA GLN A 84 5.47 -2.54 -11.81
C GLN A 84 6.38 -1.34 -12.11
N LEU A 85 6.98 -1.36 -13.30
CA LEU A 85 7.77 -0.25 -13.82
C LEU A 85 6.81 0.76 -14.45
N ASP A 86 6.49 1.83 -13.73
CA ASP A 86 5.65 2.92 -14.24
C ASP A 86 6.46 4.21 -14.42
N LEU A 87 6.01 5.07 -15.34
CA LEU A 87 6.65 6.35 -15.68
C LEU A 87 6.61 7.36 -14.51
N ILE A 88 5.61 7.26 -13.65
CA ILE A 88 5.31 8.22 -12.56
C ILE A 88 5.59 7.58 -11.19
N GLY A 89 6.51 6.65 -11.13
CA GLY A 89 6.91 5.91 -9.93
C GLY A 89 6.56 4.43 -10.04
N GLY A 90 7.58 3.58 -9.97
CA GLY A 90 7.42 2.14 -9.84
C GLY A 90 6.68 1.81 -8.54
N HIS A 91 5.90 0.76 -8.56
CA HIS A 91 5.23 0.25 -7.36
C HIS A 91 5.66 -1.17 -7.11
N THR A 92 6.51 -1.36 -6.11
CA THR A 92 6.76 -2.66 -5.54
C THR A 92 5.65 -2.96 -4.53
N ALA A 93 4.62 -3.71 -4.97
CA ALA A 93 3.56 -4.13 -4.07
C ALA A 93 4.10 -5.18 -3.10
N HIS A 94 4.27 -4.81 -1.86
CA HIS A 94 4.66 -5.72 -0.79
C HIS A 94 3.58 -5.78 0.30
N GLN A 95 3.31 -6.99 0.77
CA GLN A 95 2.50 -7.25 1.95
C GLN A 95 3.43 -7.74 3.05
N SER A 96 3.32 -7.15 4.22
CA SER A 96 4.02 -7.64 5.41
C SER A 96 3.22 -7.28 6.65
N ASP A 97 2.91 -8.30 7.43
CA ASP A 97 2.25 -8.13 8.73
C ASP A 97 3.20 -7.49 9.78
N ASN A 98 4.49 -7.39 9.44
CA ASN A 98 5.53 -6.95 10.37
C ASN A 98 6.42 -5.85 9.77
N THR A 99 5.81 -4.72 9.38
CA THR A 99 6.56 -3.55 8.90
C THR A 99 7.18 -2.79 10.08
N SER A 100 8.48 -2.51 10.01
CA SER A 100 9.16 -1.63 10.97
C SER A 100 9.70 -0.38 10.30
N PRO A 101 9.80 0.76 11.02
CA PRO A 101 10.35 2.00 10.46
C PRO A 101 11.73 1.80 9.83
N GLY A 102 12.61 1.04 10.50
CA GLY A 102 13.97 0.78 10.00
C GLY A 102 13.97 -0.04 8.70
N SER A 103 13.12 -1.07 8.61
CA SER A 103 13.01 -1.87 7.39
C SER A 103 12.46 -1.05 6.23
N ASN A 104 11.43 -0.22 6.47
CA ASN A 104 10.85 0.66 5.47
C ASN A 104 11.89 1.66 4.92
N ALA A 105 12.69 2.28 5.80
CA ALA A 105 13.77 3.19 5.40
C ALA A 105 14.86 2.48 4.56
N LEU A 106 15.27 1.26 4.95
CA LEU A 106 16.28 0.50 4.21
C LEU A 106 15.78 0.10 2.82
N VAL A 107 14.52 -0.32 2.71
CA VAL A 107 13.92 -0.60 1.40
C VAL A 107 13.89 0.67 0.55
N ALA A 108 13.49 1.80 1.12
CA ALA A 108 13.38 3.06 0.40
C ALA A 108 14.71 3.55 -0.18
N VAL A 109 15.82 3.43 0.55
CA VAL A 109 17.14 3.88 0.02
C VAL A 109 17.75 2.91 -0.97
N ALA A 110 17.28 1.67 -1.05
CA ALA A 110 17.90 0.62 -1.86
C ALA A 110 17.87 0.90 -3.37
N GLY A 111 16.75 1.41 -3.89
CA GLY A 111 16.61 1.81 -5.30
C GLY A 111 17.56 2.94 -5.68
N PRO A 112 17.52 4.08 -5.00
CA PRO A 112 18.47 5.17 -5.22
C PRO A 112 19.92 4.74 -5.13
N LEU A 113 20.30 3.94 -4.14
CA LEU A 113 21.66 3.44 -3.99
C LEU A 113 22.07 2.51 -5.14
N ALA A 114 21.15 1.69 -5.67
CA ALA A 114 21.42 0.87 -6.85
C ALA A 114 21.71 1.75 -8.08
N ASN A 115 20.97 2.85 -8.29
CA ASN A 115 21.25 3.80 -9.35
C ASN A 115 22.61 4.51 -9.15
N LEU A 116 22.92 4.97 -7.94
CA LEU A 116 24.20 5.61 -7.66
C LEU A 116 25.38 4.65 -7.87
N ALA A 117 25.23 3.38 -7.49
CA ALA A 117 26.21 2.35 -7.77
C ALA A 117 26.39 2.11 -9.28
N LEU A 118 25.28 2.09 -10.04
CA LEU A 118 25.33 1.98 -11.50
C LEU A 118 25.97 3.22 -12.15
N ALA A 119 25.69 4.41 -11.64
CA ALA A 119 26.35 5.65 -12.08
C ALA A 119 27.87 5.60 -11.83
N ALA A 120 28.30 5.14 -10.65
CA ALA A 120 29.71 4.99 -10.30
C ALA A 120 30.41 3.94 -11.19
N ALA A 121 29.77 2.80 -11.45
CA ALA A 121 30.30 1.78 -12.36
C ALA A 121 30.43 2.29 -13.80
N ALA A 122 29.40 3.01 -14.29
CA ALA A 122 29.44 3.65 -15.61
C ALA A 122 30.52 4.73 -15.70
N LEU A 123 30.73 5.52 -14.64
CA LEU A 123 31.81 6.51 -14.57
C LEU A 123 33.19 5.84 -14.61
N ALA A 124 33.38 4.75 -13.87
CA ALA A 124 34.65 4.00 -13.90
C ALA A 124 34.95 3.44 -15.31
N LEU A 125 33.91 2.94 -16.01
CA LEU A 125 34.01 2.49 -17.39
C LEU A 125 34.35 3.66 -18.32
N LEU A 126 33.73 4.81 -18.14
CA LEU A 126 33.96 6.01 -18.97
C LEU A 126 35.39 6.50 -18.92
N LEU A 127 36.07 6.36 -17.78
CA LEU A 127 37.48 6.80 -17.60
C LEU A 127 38.49 5.99 -18.45
N VAL A 128 38.11 4.78 -18.89
CA VAL A 128 39.00 3.90 -19.69
C VAL A 128 38.47 3.66 -21.10
N MET A 129 37.30 4.21 -21.42
CA MET A 129 36.63 3.99 -22.70
C MET A 129 37.04 5.05 -23.72
N PRO A 130 37.41 4.69 -24.99
CA PRO A 130 37.69 5.66 -26.01
C PRO A 130 36.48 6.45 -26.45
N ASP A 131 36.70 7.64 -26.97
CA ASP A 131 35.63 8.49 -27.53
C ASP A 131 34.86 7.79 -28.66
N GLY A 132 33.57 8.05 -28.74
CA GLY A 132 32.70 7.49 -29.78
C GLY A 132 31.26 7.33 -29.30
N LEU A 133 30.44 6.66 -30.10
CA LEU A 133 29.02 6.46 -29.78
C LEU A 133 28.79 5.70 -28.47
N GLY A 134 29.63 4.68 -28.20
CA GLY A 134 29.57 3.96 -26.93
C GLY A 134 29.86 4.85 -25.72
N HIS A 135 30.89 5.74 -25.85
CA HIS A 135 31.19 6.73 -24.82
C HIS A 135 30.02 7.67 -24.53
N MET A 136 29.28 8.12 -25.55
CA MET A 136 28.10 8.94 -25.38
C MET A 136 26.98 8.19 -24.60
N VAL A 137 26.76 6.90 -24.88
CA VAL A 137 25.77 6.08 -24.15
C VAL A 137 26.20 5.89 -22.69
N VAL A 138 27.45 5.58 -22.42
CA VAL A 138 27.96 5.40 -21.05
C VAL A 138 27.95 6.72 -20.29
N ALA A 139 28.31 7.84 -20.93
CA ALA A 139 28.25 9.16 -20.33
C ALA A 139 26.80 9.53 -19.94
N SER A 140 25.82 9.24 -20.80
CA SER A 140 24.42 9.47 -20.45
C SER A 140 23.93 8.53 -19.34
N ALA A 141 24.43 7.29 -19.28
CA ALA A 141 24.15 6.38 -18.15
C ALA A 141 24.65 6.94 -16.82
N VAL A 142 25.82 7.56 -16.77
CA VAL A 142 26.33 8.25 -15.56
C VAL A 142 25.35 9.31 -15.10
N TRP A 143 24.97 10.23 -16.02
CA TRP A 143 24.10 11.34 -15.69
C TRP A 143 22.69 10.90 -15.28
N VAL A 144 22.05 10.01 -16.06
CA VAL A 144 20.69 9.56 -15.78
C VAL A 144 20.61 8.84 -14.45
N ASN A 145 21.53 7.91 -14.19
CA ASN A 145 21.51 7.15 -12.94
C ASN A 145 21.88 8.03 -11.73
N ALA A 146 22.81 8.96 -11.87
CA ALA A 146 23.11 9.94 -10.83
C ALA A 146 21.89 10.82 -10.51
N LEU A 147 21.23 11.38 -11.54
CA LEU A 147 20.03 12.19 -11.38
C LEU A 147 18.90 11.38 -10.73
N VAL A 148 18.57 10.20 -11.26
CA VAL A 148 17.50 9.36 -10.70
C VAL A 148 17.81 9.00 -9.24
N GLY A 149 19.04 8.61 -8.93
CA GLY A 149 19.45 8.28 -7.57
C GLY A 149 19.36 9.48 -6.62
N PHE A 150 19.93 10.63 -6.98
CA PHE A 150 19.88 11.82 -6.12
C PHE A 150 18.48 12.40 -5.97
N PHE A 151 17.70 12.47 -7.06
CA PHE A 151 16.33 12.97 -6.98
C PHE A 151 15.46 12.10 -6.09
N ASN A 152 15.57 10.77 -6.20
CA ASN A 152 14.80 9.88 -5.33
C ASN A 152 15.26 9.90 -3.87
N LEU A 153 16.45 10.41 -3.55
CA LEU A 153 16.88 10.65 -2.17
C LEU A 153 16.37 11.98 -1.58
N LEU A 154 15.75 12.85 -2.38
CA LEU A 154 15.15 14.08 -1.84
C LEU A 154 14.09 13.76 -0.78
N PRO A 155 14.11 14.46 0.37
CA PRO A 155 13.32 14.07 1.54
C PRO A 155 11.86 14.49 1.41
N GLY A 156 11.09 13.91 0.49
CA GLY A 156 9.66 14.25 0.32
C GLY A 156 8.92 13.31 -0.62
N MET A 157 7.66 13.01 -0.28
CA MET A 157 6.77 12.25 -1.17
C MET A 157 6.49 13.01 -2.47
N PRO A 158 6.41 12.30 -3.60
CA PRO A 158 6.32 10.85 -3.77
C PRO A 158 7.67 10.13 -3.99
N LEU A 159 8.79 10.76 -3.68
CA LEU A 159 10.13 10.20 -3.88
C LEU A 159 10.51 9.21 -2.76
N ASP A 160 11.49 8.33 -2.99
CA ASP A 160 11.93 7.34 -2.00
C ASP A 160 12.45 7.96 -0.71
N GLY A 161 13.15 9.10 -0.81
CA GLY A 161 13.55 9.89 0.36
C GLY A 161 12.38 10.36 1.22
N GLY A 162 11.18 10.49 0.65
CA GLY A 162 9.95 10.70 1.39
C GLY A 162 9.59 9.52 2.30
N HIS A 163 9.80 8.29 1.86
CA HIS A 163 9.64 7.09 2.70
C HIS A 163 10.68 7.02 3.83
N VAL A 164 11.86 7.60 3.64
CA VAL A 164 12.85 7.76 4.72
C VAL A 164 12.33 8.76 5.75
N VAL A 165 11.78 9.90 5.33
CA VAL A 165 11.15 10.89 6.23
C VAL A 165 9.97 10.26 6.98
N ASP A 166 9.07 9.54 6.27
CA ASP A 166 7.98 8.77 6.88
C ASP A 166 8.51 7.86 8.00
N SER A 167 9.54 7.07 7.69
CA SER A 167 10.13 6.12 8.62
C SER A 167 10.77 6.78 9.84
N LEU A 168 11.47 7.90 9.66
CA LEU A 168 12.10 8.64 10.76
C LEU A 168 11.06 9.24 11.71
N VAL A 169 10.03 9.89 11.15
CA VAL A 169 8.94 10.46 11.96
C VAL A 169 8.13 9.35 12.63
N TRP A 170 7.82 8.26 11.93
CA TRP A 170 7.16 7.10 12.52
C TRP A 170 7.97 6.53 13.69
N ARG A 171 9.29 6.35 13.52
CA ARG A 171 10.18 5.88 14.60
C ARG A 171 10.17 6.82 15.81
N ALA A 172 10.16 8.13 15.57
CA ALA A 172 10.22 9.15 16.62
C ALA A 172 8.89 9.30 17.38
N THR A 173 7.76 9.17 16.69
CA THR A 173 6.41 9.42 17.24
C THR A 173 5.63 8.15 17.57
N GLY A 174 6.08 6.98 17.12
CA GLY A 174 5.30 5.74 17.16
C GLY A 174 4.11 5.71 16.19
N SER A 175 3.88 6.78 15.41
CA SER A 175 2.71 6.97 14.56
C SER A 175 3.07 6.98 13.08
N ARG A 176 2.72 5.91 12.36
CA ARG A 176 2.89 5.86 10.90
C ARG A 176 2.06 6.90 10.15
N PRO A 177 0.80 7.21 10.53
CA PRO A 177 0.07 8.32 9.94
C PRO A 177 0.79 9.67 10.04
N ALA A 178 1.44 9.97 11.18
CA ALA A 178 2.23 11.18 11.34
C ALA A 178 3.43 11.21 10.38
N GLY A 179 4.08 10.07 10.17
CA GLY A 179 5.17 9.92 9.20
C GLY A 179 4.72 10.27 7.77
N LEU A 180 3.62 9.67 7.30
CA LEU A 180 3.06 9.95 5.96
C LEU A 180 2.69 11.42 5.77
N ILE A 181 2.09 12.06 6.79
CA ILE A 181 1.73 13.48 6.75
C ILE A 181 3.00 14.34 6.65
N ALA A 182 4.01 14.08 7.49
CA ALA A 182 5.26 14.83 7.49
C ALA A 182 6.01 14.69 6.15
N ALA A 183 6.12 13.49 5.61
CA ALA A 183 6.74 13.22 4.32
C ALA A 183 5.98 13.90 3.16
N GLY A 184 4.65 13.96 3.24
CA GLY A 184 3.83 14.70 2.28
C GLY A 184 4.05 16.21 2.35
N TRP A 185 4.12 16.80 3.54
CA TRP A 185 4.44 18.23 3.69
C TRP A 185 5.85 18.55 3.20
N SER A 186 6.83 17.70 3.50
CA SER A 186 8.19 17.84 2.96
C SER A 186 8.19 17.83 1.42
N GLY A 187 7.42 16.92 0.80
CA GLY A 187 7.25 16.89 -0.66
C GLY A 187 6.61 18.16 -1.23
N ARG A 188 5.63 18.75 -0.52
CA ARG A 188 5.05 20.06 -0.92
C ARG A 188 6.08 21.19 -0.86
N VAL A 189 6.95 21.18 0.13
CA VAL A 189 8.06 22.17 0.22
C VAL A 189 8.98 22.03 -0.99
N ILE A 190 9.37 20.81 -1.36
CA ILE A 190 10.18 20.57 -2.56
C ILE A 190 9.45 21.06 -3.82
N ALA A 191 8.17 20.72 -3.98
CA ALA A 191 7.38 21.19 -5.11
C ALA A 191 7.29 22.73 -5.16
N ALA A 192 7.12 23.40 -4.02
CA ALA A 192 7.11 24.85 -3.92
C ALA A 192 8.46 25.49 -4.32
N VAL A 193 9.58 24.86 -3.94
CA VAL A 193 10.92 25.29 -4.38
C VAL A 193 11.06 25.17 -5.90
N VAL A 194 10.60 24.06 -6.48
CA VAL A 194 10.60 23.88 -7.95
C VAL A 194 9.74 24.95 -8.62
N ILE A 195 8.53 25.20 -8.11
CA ILE A 195 7.63 26.25 -8.65
C ILE A 195 8.29 27.63 -8.54
N GLY A 196 8.89 27.96 -7.40
CA GLY A 196 9.61 29.24 -7.22
C GLY A 196 10.76 29.41 -8.23
N PHE A 197 11.51 28.31 -8.48
CA PHE A 197 12.55 28.31 -9.50
C PHE A 197 11.99 28.52 -10.91
N LEU A 198 10.84 27.91 -11.24
CA LEU A 198 10.19 28.13 -12.54
C LEU A 198 9.68 29.56 -12.71
N VAL A 199 9.12 30.16 -11.66
CA VAL A 199 8.71 31.58 -11.67
C VAL A 199 9.92 32.49 -11.93
N TRP A 200 11.05 32.20 -11.27
CA TRP A 200 12.30 32.92 -11.54
C TRP A 200 12.76 32.74 -13.00
N GLN A 201 12.70 31.51 -13.55
CA GLN A 201 13.06 31.24 -14.93
C GLN A 201 12.19 32.03 -15.93
N VAL A 202 10.88 32.18 -15.65
CA VAL A 202 10.01 33.07 -16.48
C VAL A 202 10.53 34.51 -16.46
N ALA A 203 10.91 35.03 -15.28
CA ALA A 203 11.38 36.40 -15.12
C ALA A 203 12.70 36.68 -15.87
N VAL A 204 13.56 35.65 -16.04
CA VAL A 204 14.84 35.77 -16.76
C VAL A 204 14.77 35.30 -18.21
N GLY A 205 13.59 35.08 -18.77
CA GLY A 205 13.42 34.67 -20.16
C GLY A 205 13.72 33.20 -20.46
N GLY A 206 13.47 32.30 -19.49
CA GLY A 206 13.71 30.87 -19.61
C GLY A 206 12.96 30.21 -20.78
N SER A 207 13.49 29.10 -21.28
CA SER A 207 12.91 28.34 -22.38
C SER A 207 11.51 27.79 -22.03
N MET A 208 10.53 27.94 -22.94
CA MET A 208 9.18 27.39 -22.81
C MET A 208 9.20 25.87 -22.57
N VAL A 209 10.08 25.15 -23.24
CA VAL A 209 10.25 23.70 -23.07
C VAL A 209 10.65 23.35 -21.64
N PHE A 210 11.59 24.12 -21.08
CA PHE A 210 12.03 23.94 -19.68
C PHE A 210 10.88 24.23 -18.70
N LEU A 211 10.08 25.26 -18.93
CA LEU A 211 8.92 25.61 -18.11
C LEU A 211 7.84 24.52 -18.14
N LEU A 212 7.56 23.94 -19.30
CA LEU A 212 6.58 22.85 -19.44
C LEU A 212 7.02 21.60 -18.67
N TRP A 213 8.29 21.17 -18.84
CA TRP A 213 8.81 20.02 -18.12
C TRP A 213 8.90 20.24 -16.61
N GLY A 214 9.40 21.39 -16.19
CA GLY A 214 9.47 21.75 -14.79
C GLY A 214 8.08 21.85 -14.16
N GLY A 215 7.10 22.41 -14.87
CA GLY A 215 5.70 22.48 -14.45
C GLY A 215 5.08 21.08 -14.26
N LEU A 216 5.36 20.16 -15.19
CA LEU A 216 4.92 18.77 -15.09
C LEU A 216 5.52 18.09 -13.85
N ILE A 217 6.82 18.27 -13.64
CA ILE A 217 7.52 17.70 -12.44
C ILE A 217 6.92 18.29 -11.17
N ALA A 218 6.76 19.62 -11.09
CA ALA A 218 6.17 20.27 -9.92
C ALA A 218 4.74 19.76 -9.63
N TRP A 219 3.94 19.56 -10.68
CA TRP A 219 2.58 19.01 -10.56
C TRP A 219 2.61 17.55 -10.04
N ILE A 220 3.49 16.70 -10.55
CA ILE A 220 3.64 15.31 -10.09
C ILE A 220 4.04 15.27 -8.61
N LEU A 221 5.03 16.07 -8.22
CA LEU A 221 5.48 16.17 -6.82
C LEU A 221 4.35 16.66 -5.91
N TRP A 222 3.65 17.72 -6.30
CA TRP A 222 2.53 18.25 -5.52
C TRP A 222 1.38 17.26 -5.37
N ALA A 223 1.00 16.60 -6.45
CA ALA A 223 -0.07 15.60 -6.47
C ALA A 223 0.29 14.38 -5.60
N GLY A 224 1.51 13.87 -5.72
CA GLY A 224 2.01 12.76 -4.91
C GLY A 224 2.11 13.10 -3.42
N ALA A 225 2.65 14.27 -3.10
CA ALA A 225 2.70 14.79 -1.74
C ALA A 225 1.30 14.95 -1.12
N SER A 226 0.34 15.45 -1.89
CA SER A 226 -1.05 15.60 -1.45
C SER A 226 -1.73 14.27 -1.18
N ARG A 227 -1.48 13.24 -2.02
CA ARG A 227 -1.98 11.87 -1.78
C ARG A 227 -1.42 11.29 -0.48
N SER A 228 -0.13 11.51 -0.19
CA SER A 228 0.48 11.05 1.06
C SER A 228 -0.15 11.71 2.29
N ILE A 229 -0.39 13.03 2.26
CA ILE A 229 -1.09 13.75 3.33
C ILE A 229 -2.50 13.18 3.53
N GLN A 230 -3.25 13.00 2.44
CA GLN A 230 -4.61 12.45 2.49
C GLN A 230 -4.62 11.03 3.08
N ALA A 231 -3.70 10.17 2.62
CA ALA A 231 -3.57 8.80 3.14
C ALA A 231 -3.21 8.78 4.63
N GLY A 232 -2.28 9.64 5.06
CA GLY A 232 -1.91 9.78 6.46
C GLY A 232 -3.06 10.31 7.32
N THR A 233 -3.79 11.30 6.84
CA THR A 233 -4.96 11.86 7.54
C THR A 233 -6.08 10.83 7.65
N ALA A 234 -6.40 10.13 6.56
CA ALA A 234 -7.41 9.08 6.58
C ALA A 234 -7.06 7.95 7.56
N ARG A 235 -5.80 7.48 7.56
CA ARG A 235 -5.33 6.48 8.52
C ARG A 235 -5.38 6.97 9.97
N ARG A 236 -5.09 8.25 10.18
CA ARG A 236 -5.17 8.87 11.51
C ARG A 236 -6.60 8.92 12.02
N GLU A 237 -7.56 9.25 11.15
CA GLU A 237 -8.99 9.23 11.50
C GLU A 237 -9.48 7.80 11.80
N LEU A 238 -9.13 6.83 10.96
CA LEU A 238 -9.46 5.43 11.21
C LEU A 238 -8.91 4.93 12.55
N GLY A 239 -7.68 5.29 12.91
CA GLY A 239 -7.06 4.92 14.19
C GLY A 239 -7.69 5.57 15.43
N ARG A 240 -8.62 6.53 15.27
CA ARG A 240 -9.42 7.09 16.37
C ARG A 240 -10.62 6.23 16.76
N HIS A 241 -11.02 5.33 15.86
CA HIS A 241 -12.16 4.44 16.08
C HIS A 241 -11.64 3.08 16.54
N THR A 242 -12.25 2.55 17.59
CA THR A 242 -11.99 1.19 18.05
C THR A 242 -13.01 0.23 17.42
N THR A 243 -12.65 -1.04 17.33
CA THR A 243 -13.56 -2.10 16.87
C THR A 243 -14.87 -2.08 17.68
N ALA A 244 -14.79 -1.83 19.00
CA ALA A 244 -15.96 -1.71 19.87
C ALA A 244 -16.91 -0.57 19.47
N SER A 245 -16.39 0.52 18.91
CA SER A 245 -17.21 1.69 18.54
C SER A 245 -18.08 1.49 17.31
N VAL A 246 -17.76 0.46 16.50
CA VAL A 246 -18.44 0.18 15.22
C VAL A 246 -19.14 -1.16 15.20
N MET A 247 -18.93 -2.02 16.20
CA MET A 247 -19.59 -3.33 16.26
C MET A 247 -20.91 -3.28 17.01
N ARG A 248 -21.84 -4.15 16.61
CA ARG A 248 -23.02 -4.48 17.41
C ARG A 248 -22.69 -5.67 18.31
N PRO A 249 -23.12 -5.68 19.58
CA PRO A 249 -22.88 -6.80 20.48
C PRO A 249 -23.39 -8.12 19.92
N ALA A 250 -22.57 -9.15 19.94
CA ALA A 250 -22.92 -10.50 19.53
C ALA A 250 -22.26 -11.52 20.47
N VAL A 251 -22.86 -12.70 20.57
CA VAL A 251 -22.29 -13.83 21.32
C VAL A 251 -22.24 -15.06 20.43
N GLY A 252 -21.08 -15.73 20.44
CA GLY A 252 -20.90 -17.01 19.75
C GLY A 252 -21.33 -18.17 20.64
N ILE A 253 -22.19 -19.04 20.12
CA ILE A 253 -22.62 -20.27 20.77
C ILE A 253 -22.37 -21.43 19.79
N PRO A 254 -21.83 -22.58 20.26
CA PRO A 254 -21.65 -23.76 19.39
C PRO A 254 -22.96 -24.14 18.69
N GLN A 255 -22.89 -24.45 17.39
CA GLN A 255 -24.06 -24.73 16.55
C GLN A 255 -24.83 -25.99 16.97
N ASP A 256 -24.18 -26.91 17.67
CA ASP A 256 -24.72 -28.14 18.23
C ASP A 256 -25.34 -27.98 19.63
N ALA A 257 -25.13 -26.82 20.27
CA ALA A 257 -25.74 -26.52 21.56
C ALA A 257 -27.26 -26.45 21.44
N PRO A 258 -28.02 -26.91 22.48
CA PRO A 258 -29.47 -26.85 22.47
C PRO A 258 -29.97 -25.41 22.54
N VAL A 259 -31.13 -25.18 21.91
CA VAL A 259 -31.86 -23.89 21.92
C VAL A 259 -32.09 -23.36 23.35
N ALA A 260 -32.27 -24.24 24.34
CA ALA A 260 -32.39 -23.87 25.75
C ALA A 260 -31.22 -23.04 26.29
N THR A 261 -30.02 -23.20 25.73
CA THR A 261 -28.83 -22.42 26.11
C THR A 261 -29.07 -20.90 25.93
N LEU A 262 -29.95 -20.49 25.00
CA LEU A 262 -30.28 -19.08 24.79
C LEU A 262 -30.98 -18.43 25.98
N LEU A 263 -31.60 -19.22 26.88
CA LEU A 263 -32.23 -18.68 28.09
C LEU A 263 -31.17 -18.10 29.04
N GLN A 264 -29.96 -18.62 29.02
CA GLN A 264 -28.84 -18.11 29.81
C GLN A 264 -28.29 -16.79 29.25
N VAL A 265 -28.48 -16.52 27.95
CA VAL A 265 -28.04 -15.30 27.26
C VAL A 265 -29.01 -14.13 27.46
N ARG A 266 -30.27 -14.38 27.90
CA ARG A 266 -31.32 -13.34 28.11
C ARG A 266 -31.00 -12.33 29.22
N GLY A 267 -29.94 -12.49 30.01
CA GLY A 267 -29.53 -11.56 31.07
C GLY A 267 -28.69 -10.36 30.61
N PHE A 268 -28.42 -10.19 29.31
CA PHE A 268 -27.65 -9.04 28.81
C PHE A 268 -28.51 -7.78 28.77
N PRO A 269 -27.96 -6.61 29.21
CA PRO A 269 -28.71 -5.35 29.28
C PRO A 269 -29.02 -4.71 27.91
N VAL A 270 -28.49 -5.30 26.81
CA VAL A 270 -28.63 -4.80 25.42
C VAL A 270 -29.06 -5.96 24.52
N PRO A 271 -29.81 -5.71 23.44
CA PRO A 271 -30.11 -6.74 22.44
C PRO A 271 -28.84 -7.32 21.87
N VAL A 272 -28.59 -8.60 22.09
CA VAL A 272 -27.39 -9.31 21.62
C VAL A 272 -27.77 -10.24 20.47
N THR A 273 -27.04 -10.18 19.36
CA THR A 273 -27.24 -11.11 18.25
C THR A 273 -26.50 -12.41 18.54
N VAL A 274 -27.17 -13.55 18.34
CA VAL A 274 -26.56 -14.87 18.56
C VAL A 274 -26.00 -15.39 17.24
N VAL A 275 -24.69 -15.68 17.26
CA VAL A 275 -23.93 -16.27 16.16
C VAL A 275 -23.64 -17.73 16.50
N THR A 276 -23.94 -18.63 15.57
CA THR A 276 -23.54 -20.05 15.74
C THR A 276 -22.10 -20.23 15.29
N THR A 277 -21.34 -21.04 16.07
CA THR A 277 -19.91 -21.29 15.81
C THR A 277 -19.63 -22.77 15.57
N ASP A 278 -18.56 -23.06 14.78
CA ASP A 278 -18.00 -24.39 14.63
C ASP A 278 -17.06 -24.75 15.82
N ALA A 279 -16.44 -25.94 15.73
CA ALA A 279 -15.49 -26.42 16.74
C ALA A 279 -14.21 -25.56 16.86
N GLU A 280 -13.86 -24.81 15.81
CA GLU A 280 -12.74 -23.87 15.76
C GLU A 280 -13.15 -22.44 16.18
N HIS A 281 -14.35 -22.28 16.74
CA HIS A 281 -14.93 -20.98 17.11
C HIS A 281 -15.07 -19.98 15.96
N ARG A 282 -15.22 -20.45 14.72
CA ARG A 282 -15.52 -19.61 13.55
C ARG A 282 -17.03 -19.46 13.44
N ALA A 283 -17.47 -18.30 12.99
CA ALA A 283 -18.86 -18.01 12.77
C ALA A 283 -19.40 -18.75 11.54
N VAL A 284 -20.47 -19.50 11.69
CA VAL A 284 -21.11 -20.29 10.62
C VAL A 284 -22.54 -19.86 10.30
N GLY A 285 -23.24 -19.20 11.24
CA GLY A 285 -24.61 -18.77 11.01
C GLY A 285 -25.13 -17.76 12.03
N LEU A 286 -26.29 -17.22 11.75
CA LEU A 286 -27.04 -16.30 12.62
C LEU A 286 -28.34 -16.94 13.05
N VAL A 287 -28.63 -16.95 14.34
CA VAL A 287 -29.92 -17.42 14.86
C VAL A 287 -31.04 -16.52 14.34
N ASP A 288 -32.03 -17.13 13.70
CA ASP A 288 -33.25 -16.45 13.23
C ASP A 288 -34.28 -16.37 14.35
N PRO A 289 -34.62 -15.17 14.84
CA PRO A 289 -35.61 -15.01 15.90
C PRO A 289 -36.98 -15.59 15.55
N SER A 290 -37.35 -15.59 14.27
CA SER A 290 -38.64 -16.13 13.79
C SER A 290 -38.65 -17.68 13.82
N ALA A 291 -37.56 -18.31 13.40
CA ALA A 291 -37.40 -19.77 13.51
C ALA A 291 -37.33 -20.21 14.97
N LEU A 292 -36.60 -19.46 15.81
CA LEU A 292 -36.49 -19.69 17.24
C LEU A 292 -37.84 -19.64 17.94
N ALA A 293 -38.69 -18.69 17.59
CA ALA A 293 -40.04 -18.54 18.18
C ALA A 293 -40.98 -19.73 17.86
N GLN A 294 -40.68 -20.49 16.81
CA GLN A 294 -41.48 -21.66 16.40
C GLN A 294 -41.10 -22.94 17.14
N VAL A 295 -39.98 -22.94 17.91
CA VAL A 295 -39.56 -24.13 18.66
C VAL A 295 -40.41 -24.30 19.93
N PRO A 296 -41.22 -25.40 20.05
CA PRO A 296 -42.00 -25.70 21.25
C PRO A 296 -41.10 -25.80 22.49
N ALA A 297 -41.65 -25.45 23.65
CA ALA A 297 -40.90 -25.44 24.91
C ALA A 297 -40.27 -26.81 25.22
N GLU A 298 -40.99 -27.89 24.94
CA GLU A 298 -40.58 -29.28 25.21
C GLU A 298 -39.42 -29.71 24.28
N ALA A 299 -39.28 -29.10 23.10
CA ALA A 299 -38.25 -29.42 22.13
C ALA A 299 -36.94 -28.62 22.31
N ARG A 300 -36.93 -27.58 23.14
CA ARG A 300 -35.80 -26.63 23.27
C ARG A 300 -34.52 -27.27 23.81
N GLU A 301 -34.64 -28.30 24.63
CA GLU A 301 -33.50 -29.05 25.21
C GLU A 301 -32.86 -30.00 24.18
N THR A 302 -33.57 -30.38 23.12
CA THR A 302 -33.08 -31.35 22.12
C THR A 302 -32.84 -30.75 20.74
N THR A 303 -33.38 -29.56 20.45
CA THR A 303 -33.19 -28.89 19.18
C THR A 303 -31.86 -28.15 19.16
N PRO A 304 -30.95 -28.47 18.25
CA PRO A 304 -29.68 -27.75 18.13
C PRO A 304 -29.88 -26.36 17.53
N LEU A 305 -29.00 -25.43 17.87
CA LEU A 305 -29.04 -24.05 17.35
C LEU A 305 -28.89 -23.98 15.82
N SER A 306 -28.18 -24.92 15.20
CA SER A 306 -28.09 -25.04 13.74
C SER A 306 -29.44 -25.19 13.05
N ALA A 307 -30.47 -25.77 13.72
CA ALA A 307 -31.82 -25.94 13.16
C ALA A 307 -32.60 -24.61 13.05
N VAL A 308 -32.24 -23.62 13.84
CA VAL A 308 -32.89 -22.29 13.89
C VAL A 308 -31.95 -21.16 13.44
N ALA A 309 -30.79 -21.50 12.89
CA ALA A 309 -29.85 -20.54 12.38
C ALA A 309 -29.85 -20.51 10.86
N ARG A 310 -29.74 -19.30 10.31
CA ARG A 310 -29.49 -19.10 8.87
C ARG A 310 -27.97 -19.17 8.65
N THR A 311 -27.52 -20.10 7.82
CA THR A 311 -26.12 -20.23 7.43
C THR A 311 -25.67 -19.00 6.62
N VAL A 312 -24.48 -18.50 6.92
CA VAL A 312 -23.81 -17.45 6.16
C VAL A 312 -22.63 -18.09 5.42
N GLU A 313 -22.64 -18.00 4.09
CA GLU A 313 -21.61 -18.61 3.25
C GLU A 313 -20.28 -17.88 3.37
N GLY A 314 -19.18 -18.64 3.28
CA GLY A 314 -17.82 -18.13 3.29
C GLY A 314 -17.24 -17.90 4.71
N ASP A 315 -15.95 -17.51 4.75
CA ASP A 315 -15.27 -17.15 6.00
C ASP A 315 -15.49 -15.66 6.28
N TRP A 316 -16.49 -15.38 7.12
CA TRP A 316 -16.85 -14.03 7.57
C TRP A 316 -16.41 -13.72 9.00
N THR A 317 -15.56 -14.58 9.58
CA THR A 317 -14.92 -14.34 10.88
C THR A 317 -13.71 -13.44 10.73
N VAL A 318 -13.63 -12.41 11.56
CA VAL A 318 -12.51 -11.46 11.61
C VAL A 318 -11.95 -11.44 13.03
N ASP A 319 -10.66 -11.77 13.16
CA ASP A 319 -9.96 -11.70 14.42
C ASP A 319 -9.57 -10.25 14.74
N ALA A 320 -10.23 -9.67 15.74
CA ALA A 320 -9.93 -8.32 16.23
C ALA A 320 -10.35 -8.19 17.71
N ALA A 321 -9.52 -7.49 18.48
CA ALA A 321 -9.90 -7.14 19.84
C ALA A 321 -10.81 -5.89 19.84
N PRO A 322 -11.78 -5.78 20.77
CA PRO A 322 -12.65 -4.60 20.86
C PRO A 322 -11.91 -3.27 21.02
N GLN A 323 -10.73 -3.29 21.66
CA GLN A 323 -9.89 -2.11 21.91
C GLN A 323 -8.95 -1.78 20.74
N GLU A 324 -8.75 -2.70 19.78
CA GLU A 324 -7.94 -2.44 18.60
C GLU A 324 -8.62 -1.40 17.71
N ASP A 325 -7.80 -0.69 16.93
CA ASP A 325 -8.31 0.19 15.89
C ASP A 325 -9.06 -0.59 14.80
N ILE A 326 -9.94 0.10 14.09
CA ILE A 326 -10.80 -0.55 13.09
C ILE A 326 -10.08 -0.92 11.79
N THR A 327 -8.78 -0.66 11.65
CA THR A 327 -8.03 -0.86 10.40
C THR A 327 -8.09 -2.31 9.94
N ARG A 328 -7.83 -3.27 10.84
CA ARG A 328 -7.92 -4.71 10.54
C ARG A 328 -9.32 -5.13 10.10
N LEU A 329 -10.34 -4.62 10.79
CA LEU A 329 -11.73 -4.90 10.45
C LEU A 329 -12.08 -4.39 9.05
N ILE A 330 -11.70 -3.15 8.73
CA ILE A 330 -11.93 -2.55 7.41
C ILE A 330 -11.15 -3.30 6.32
N GLU A 331 -9.89 -3.62 6.53
CA GLU A 331 -9.09 -4.39 5.58
C GLU A 331 -9.69 -5.78 5.30
N ALA A 332 -10.18 -6.47 6.33
CA ALA A 332 -10.83 -7.75 6.18
C ALA A 332 -12.18 -7.63 5.44
N VAL A 333 -13.02 -6.66 5.81
CA VAL A 333 -14.33 -6.42 5.18
C VAL A 333 -14.18 -6.05 3.71
N LEU A 334 -13.28 -5.10 3.39
CA LEU A 334 -13.05 -4.67 2.00
C LEU A 334 -12.29 -5.72 1.20
N GLY A 335 -11.27 -6.35 1.77
CA GLY A 335 -10.42 -7.33 1.08
C GLY A 335 -11.16 -8.63 0.74
N ARG A 336 -12.09 -9.07 1.59
CA ARG A 336 -12.92 -10.26 1.38
C ARG A 336 -14.31 -9.92 0.80
N GLN A 337 -14.63 -8.64 0.58
CA GLN A 337 -15.95 -8.16 0.14
C GLN A 337 -17.09 -8.65 1.03
N LEU A 338 -16.87 -8.64 2.36
CA LEU A 338 -17.86 -9.10 3.32
C LEU A 338 -19.00 -8.11 3.46
N THR A 339 -20.24 -8.58 3.38
CA THR A 339 -21.43 -7.80 3.73
C THR A 339 -21.67 -7.76 5.23
N LEU A 340 -21.18 -8.76 5.96
CA LEU A 340 -21.27 -8.92 7.39
C LEU A 340 -19.99 -9.59 7.89
N ALA A 341 -19.45 -9.12 9.01
CA ALA A 341 -18.28 -9.68 9.68
C ALA A 341 -18.61 -10.04 11.13
N ALA A 342 -18.29 -11.25 11.53
CA ALA A 342 -18.32 -11.67 12.94
C ALA A 342 -16.95 -11.41 13.57
N ILE A 343 -16.92 -10.57 14.60
CA ILE A 343 -15.71 -10.17 15.28
C ILE A 343 -15.39 -11.18 16.37
N ARG A 344 -14.26 -11.89 16.16
CA ARG A 344 -13.76 -12.88 17.09
C ARG A 344 -12.59 -12.28 17.89
N GLN A 345 -12.79 -12.13 19.18
CA GLN A 345 -11.72 -11.74 20.10
C GLN A 345 -10.81 -12.93 20.36
N PRO A 346 -9.48 -12.80 20.19
CA PRO A 346 -8.53 -13.81 20.64
C PRO A 346 -8.71 -14.13 22.13
N GLY A 347 -8.46 -15.38 22.52
CA GLY A 347 -8.63 -15.81 23.92
C GLY A 347 -7.84 -14.94 24.88
N VAL A 348 -8.49 -14.50 25.94
CA VAL A 348 -7.85 -13.72 27.01
C VAL A 348 -6.94 -14.63 27.83
N GLN A 349 -5.78 -14.12 28.21
CA GLN A 349 -4.87 -14.87 29.08
C GLN A 349 -5.50 -15.08 30.46
N LEU A 350 -5.68 -16.35 30.84
CA LEU A 350 -6.25 -16.74 32.13
C LEU A 350 -5.20 -16.55 33.24
N PRO A 351 -5.63 -16.46 34.54
CA PRO A 351 -4.70 -16.31 35.66
C PRO A 351 -3.68 -17.42 35.79
N ASP A 352 -3.95 -18.59 35.19
CA ASP A 352 -3.06 -19.76 35.18
C ASP A 352 -2.04 -19.74 33.99
N GLY A 353 -2.00 -18.66 33.23
CA GLY A 353 -1.10 -18.45 32.08
C GLY A 353 -1.57 -19.14 30.81
N ARG A 354 -2.70 -19.86 30.78
CA ARG A 354 -3.28 -20.44 29.57
C ARG A 354 -4.08 -19.39 28.80
N GLN A 355 -4.13 -19.52 27.49
CA GLN A 355 -5.09 -18.74 26.67
C GLN A 355 -6.48 -19.37 26.75
N GLY A 356 -7.46 -18.58 27.12
CA GLY A 356 -8.86 -18.95 27.02
C GLY A 356 -9.27 -19.16 25.54
N PRO A 357 -10.40 -19.81 25.27
CA PRO A 357 -10.91 -19.96 23.91
C PRO A 357 -11.24 -18.60 23.28
N PRO A 358 -11.05 -18.44 21.96
CA PRO A 358 -11.49 -17.25 21.27
C PRO A 358 -13.02 -17.17 21.30
N GLN A 359 -13.57 -15.93 21.35
CA GLN A 359 -15.00 -15.70 21.51
C GLN A 359 -15.50 -14.69 20.48
N ILE A 360 -16.69 -14.94 19.91
CA ILE A 360 -17.40 -13.92 19.12
C ILE A 360 -17.96 -12.87 20.10
N VAL A 361 -17.58 -11.61 19.87
CA VAL A 361 -17.95 -10.48 20.74
C VAL A 361 -18.78 -9.43 20.02
N GLY A 362 -18.83 -9.46 18.69
CA GLY A 362 -19.58 -8.47 17.92
C GLY A 362 -19.82 -8.86 16.48
N LEU A 363 -20.66 -8.07 15.84
CA LEU A 363 -20.95 -8.09 14.41
C LEU A 363 -20.71 -6.69 13.83
N ALA A 364 -20.12 -6.63 12.65
CA ALA A 364 -20.02 -5.41 11.89
C ALA A 364 -20.55 -5.61 10.47
N ASP A 365 -21.32 -4.64 9.99
CA ASP A 365 -21.74 -4.51 8.60
C ASP A 365 -21.47 -3.09 8.12
N HIS A 366 -21.69 -2.81 6.84
CA HIS A 366 -21.46 -1.48 6.28
C HIS A 366 -22.24 -0.38 7.02
N ALA A 367 -23.46 -0.68 7.47
CA ALA A 367 -24.28 0.29 8.18
C ALA A 367 -23.73 0.60 9.59
N SER A 368 -23.26 -0.41 10.32
CA SER A 368 -22.64 -0.23 11.65
C SER A 368 -21.31 0.47 11.56
N LEU A 369 -20.49 0.18 10.52
CA LEU A 369 -19.25 0.89 10.25
C LEU A 369 -19.52 2.38 9.96
N ASP A 370 -20.46 2.69 9.07
CA ASP A 370 -20.83 4.07 8.76
C ASP A 370 -21.38 4.82 9.97
N ALA A 371 -22.25 4.18 10.75
CA ALA A 371 -22.83 4.78 11.95
C ALA A 371 -21.78 5.04 13.02
N GLY A 372 -20.90 4.09 13.30
CA GLY A 372 -19.83 4.24 14.28
C GLY A 372 -18.80 5.31 13.89
N MET A 373 -18.46 5.40 12.60
CA MET A 373 -17.56 6.45 12.09
C MET A 373 -18.21 7.86 12.20
N ARG A 374 -19.51 8.00 11.93
CA ARG A 374 -20.22 9.29 12.05
C ARG A 374 -20.44 9.72 13.49
N ALA A 375 -20.71 8.80 14.39
CA ALA A 375 -20.99 9.11 15.80
C ALA A 375 -19.80 9.74 16.53
N ASN A 376 -18.57 9.43 16.10
CA ASN A 376 -17.32 9.93 16.70
C ASN A 376 -16.64 11.05 15.89
N SER A 377 -17.11 11.36 14.69
CA SER A 377 -16.75 12.59 13.97
C SER A 377 -17.64 13.71 14.49
N GLY A 378 -17.36 14.22 15.70
CA GLY A 378 -18.01 15.39 16.26
C GLY A 378 -17.83 16.64 15.37
N PRO A 379 -18.69 17.68 15.55
CA PRO A 379 -18.70 18.86 14.68
C PRO A 379 -17.37 19.60 14.66
#